data_d877b61d5d4abfd36aaf76baa470adca
#
_entry.id   d877b61d5d4abfd36aaf76baa470adca
#
_cell.length_a   1.000
_cell.length_b   1.000
_cell.length_c   1.000
_cell.angle_alpha   90.00
_cell.angle_beta   90.00
_cell.angle_gamma   90.00
#
_symmetry.space_group_name_H-M   'P 1'
#
loop_
_entity.id
_entity.type
_entity.pdbx_description
1 polymer ?
#
loop_
_entity_poly.entity_id
_entity_poly.type
_entity_poly.pdbx_seq_one_letter_code
_entity_poly.pdbx_strand_id
1 'polypeptide(L)'
;MASTRKLNTKDGVPFYEISVSRGRGIPRLTTRWYPPAGWSQKAIDRELVKVAVEFERKVKAGEVITRQEERIESYRKALEAAQIKTLKQYGETVFMPSLAIRCSENTRTGYQGNLNKWIYPVLGDFKLPEVTAAQITALLLSMQAQNKSHSTVIKVYTVLQGLFKMAYLADLIDRNPMDKVQRPRPRKDEVKTQEAEAYTVEEIRHIWNCLSQEPLKWRAMIRLLIDTGIRRGECCGLQWKDVDFAKNTITICGNLCYTPDKGIYLDTPKNGRNRTIDVDPQIIALLRELRLEQSKKAISQYVFTQEGGPEPIHPQSPARYLQNFARKYGVQGLHPHKLRHSFASIAITNGADIASVSEKLGHTDKAVTLRMYTHADQESIRRASQIFRDAIKDA
;
A
#
# COMPACT_ATOMS: atom_id res chain seq x y z
N MET A 1 36.31 -23.54 -5.80
CA MET A 1 37.34 -22.61 -6.28
C MET A 1 36.72 -21.26 -6.52
N ALA A 2 37.44 -20.21 -6.14
CA ALA A 2 37.04 -18.86 -6.47
C ALA A 2 37.11 -18.64 -7.99
N SER A 3 36.11 -17.98 -8.57
CA SER A 3 36.10 -17.54 -9.97
C SER A 3 36.35 -16.04 -10.04
N THR A 4 37.11 -15.60 -11.04
CA THR A 4 37.47 -14.19 -11.24
C THR A 4 36.96 -13.68 -12.57
N ARG A 5 36.46 -12.44 -12.63
CA ARG A 5 35.97 -11.80 -13.84
C ARG A 5 36.44 -10.34 -13.86
N LYS A 6 37.05 -9.94 -14.97
CA LYS A 6 37.46 -8.52 -15.19
C LYS A 6 36.24 -7.70 -15.63
N LEU A 7 36.02 -6.57 -14.99
CA LEU A 7 34.92 -5.63 -15.24
C LEU A 7 35.44 -4.19 -15.17
N ASN A 8 34.69 -3.24 -15.66
CA ASN A 8 34.98 -1.81 -15.54
C ASN A 8 33.89 -1.09 -14.76
N THR A 9 34.25 -0.08 -13.98
CA THR A 9 33.29 0.84 -13.38
C THR A 9 32.60 1.69 -14.46
N LYS A 10 31.56 2.44 -14.10
CA LYS A 10 30.91 3.40 -15.02
C LYS A 10 31.90 4.45 -15.56
N ASP A 11 32.93 4.75 -14.79
CA ASP A 11 34.00 5.74 -15.13
C ASP A 11 35.21 5.09 -15.84
N GLY A 12 35.05 3.82 -16.29
CA GLY A 12 36.07 3.12 -17.07
C GLY A 12 37.22 2.51 -16.26
N VAL A 13 37.22 2.58 -14.93
CA VAL A 13 38.25 2.00 -14.08
C VAL A 13 38.12 0.48 -14.03
N PRO A 14 39.19 -0.29 -14.39
CA PRO A 14 39.14 -1.76 -14.36
C PRO A 14 39.18 -2.28 -12.92
N PHE A 15 38.35 -3.32 -12.65
CA PHE A 15 38.38 -4.07 -11.41
C PHE A 15 38.14 -5.57 -11.68
N TYR A 16 38.47 -6.39 -10.71
CA TYR A 16 38.22 -7.81 -10.76
C TYR A 16 37.15 -8.19 -9.73
N GLU A 17 36.06 -8.81 -10.19
CA GLU A 17 35.08 -9.43 -9.33
C GLU A 17 35.53 -10.86 -9.03
N ILE A 18 35.69 -11.16 -7.75
CA ILE A 18 36.06 -12.50 -7.24
C ILE A 18 34.82 -13.10 -6.61
N SER A 19 34.38 -14.27 -7.05
CA SER A 19 33.20 -14.93 -6.51
C SER A 19 33.47 -16.35 -6.06
N VAL A 20 32.94 -16.72 -4.90
CA VAL A 20 33.08 -18.05 -4.28
C VAL A 20 31.70 -18.67 -4.12
N SER A 21 31.55 -19.92 -4.59
CA SER A 21 30.33 -20.72 -4.40
C SER A 21 30.38 -21.41 -3.04
N ARG A 22 29.25 -21.42 -2.34
CA ARG A 22 29.07 -22.08 -1.02
C ARG A 22 28.23 -23.35 -1.08
N GLY A 23 27.87 -23.80 -2.30
CA GLY A 23 27.04 -24.98 -2.52
C GLY A 23 25.81 -24.68 -3.36
N ARG A 24 25.07 -25.76 -3.68
CA ARG A 24 23.85 -25.67 -4.51
C ARG A 24 22.73 -25.00 -3.71
N GLY A 25 22.13 -23.94 -4.26
CA GLY A 25 21.04 -23.18 -3.62
C GLY A 25 21.49 -22.08 -2.65
N ILE A 26 22.79 -21.93 -2.36
CA ILE A 26 23.32 -20.88 -1.49
C ILE A 26 23.87 -19.74 -2.36
N PRO A 27 23.54 -18.47 -2.10
CA PRO A 27 24.06 -17.35 -2.83
C PRO A 27 25.58 -17.30 -2.80
N ARG A 28 26.21 -17.00 -3.96
CA ARG A 28 27.65 -16.81 -4.03
C ARG A 28 28.06 -15.56 -3.26
N LEU A 29 29.21 -15.61 -2.59
CA LEU A 29 29.84 -14.42 -2.04
C LEU A 29 30.75 -13.81 -3.08
N THR A 30 30.69 -12.48 -3.22
CA THR A 30 31.49 -11.74 -4.19
C THR A 30 32.20 -10.59 -3.50
N THR A 31 33.44 -10.34 -3.93
CA THR A 31 34.21 -9.13 -3.56
C THR A 31 34.80 -8.47 -4.80
N ARG A 32 35.18 -7.21 -4.67
CA ARG A 32 35.84 -6.47 -5.77
C ARG A 32 37.27 -6.14 -5.36
N TRP A 33 38.18 -6.40 -6.27
CA TRP A 33 39.58 -6.01 -6.12
C TRP A 33 39.97 -5.07 -7.24
N TYR A 34 40.58 -3.95 -6.86
CA TYR A 34 41.07 -2.92 -7.77
C TYR A 34 42.58 -3.00 -7.86
N PRO A 35 43.15 -3.32 -9.03
CA PRO A 35 44.60 -3.37 -9.18
C PRO A 35 45.20 -1.95 -9.01
N PRO A 36 46.35 -1.82 -8.34
CA PRO A 36 47.05 -0.55 -8.26
C PRO A 36 47.44 0.00 -9.65
N ALA A 37 47.38 1.33 -9.80
CA ALA A 37 47.73 1.98 -11.04
C ALA A 37 49.22 1.70 -11.40
N GLY A 38 49.48 1.46 -12.68
CA GLY A 38 50.85 1.24 -13.17
C GLY A 38 51.36 -0.20 -13.08
N TRP A 39 50.58 -1.14 -12.58
CA TRP A 39 50.98 -2.56 -12.55
C TRP A 39 50.89 -3.22 -13.93
N SER A 40 51.91 -4.07 -14.23
CA SER A 40 51.85 -4.92 -15.44
C SER A 40 50.79 -6.01 -15.28
N GLN A 41 50.20 -6.46 -16.40
CA GLN A 41 49.18 -7.53 -16.38
C GLN A 41 49.68 -8.78 -15.63
N LYS A 42 50.96 -9.14 -15.81
CA LYS A 42 51.58 -10.29 -15.13
C LYS A 42 51.61 -10.13 -13.59
N ALA A 43 51.85 -8.90 -13.12
CA ALA A 43 51.79 -8.60 -11.68
C ALA A 43 50.36 -8.63 -11.14
N ILE A 44 49.40 -8.10 -11.91
CA ILE A 44 47.98 -8.15 -11.60
C ILE A 44 47.51 -9.59 -11.49
N ASP A 45 47.80 -10.43 -12.45
CA ASP A 45 47.35 -11.84 -12.46
C ASP A 45 47.94 -12.63 -11.29
N ARG A 46 49.19 -12.41 -10.93
CA ARG A 46 49.85 -13.03 -9.77
C ARG A 46 49.20 -12.65 -8.44
N GLU A 47 48.88 -11.40 -8.27
CA GLU A 47 48.29 -10.90 -7.03
C GLU A 47 46.78 -11.26 -6.95
N LEU A 48 46.09 -11.22 -8.08
CA LEU A 48 44.68 -11.63 -8.17
C LEU A 48 44.48 -13.08 -7.69
N VAL A 49 45.40 -13.99 -8.04
CA VAL A 49 45.36 -15.38 -7.56
C VAL A 49 45.47 -15.42 -6.03
N LYS A 50 46.40 -14.66 -5.44
CA LYS A 50 46.56 -14.61 -3.98
C LYS A 50 45.30 -14.08 -3.28
N VAL A 51 44.75 -12.97 -3.80
CA VAL A 51 43.54 -12.34 -3.26
C VAL A 51 42.34 -13.30 -3.38
N ALA A 52 42.25 -14.03 -4.51
CA ALA A 52 41.17 -15.00 -4.71
C ALA A 52 41.26 -16.19 -3.75
N VAL A 53 42.47 -16.72 -3.52
CA VAL A 53 42.72 -17.81 -2.56
C VAL A 53 42.43 -17.36 -1.12
N GLU A 54 42.87 -16.17 -0.75
CA GLU A 54 42.60 -15.61 0.59
C GLU A 54 41.11 -15.34 0.80
N PHE A 55 40.42 -14.83 -0.21
CA PHE A 55 38.96 -14.63 -0.13
C PHE A 55 38.23 -15.97 -0.01
N GLU A 56 38.63 -16.99 -0.78
CA GLU A 56 38.07 -18.35 -0.67
C GLU A 56 38.31 -18.94 0.72
N ARG A 57 39.51 -18.76 1.30
CA ARG A 57 39.83 -19.17 2.66
C ARG A 57 38.90 -18.52 3.69
N LYS A 58 38.73 -17.20 3.59
CA LYS A 58 37.85 -16.43 4.49
C LYS A 58 36.39 -16.85 4.37
N VAL A 59 35.92 -17.11 3.16
CA VAL A 59 34.55 -17.61 2.91
C VAL A 59 34.35 -19.01 3.53
N LYS A 60 35.34 -19.91 3.34
CA LYS A 60 35.28 -21.26 3.95
C LYS A 60 35.40 -21.25 5.47
N ALA A 61 36.11 -20.31 6.02
CA ALA A 61 36.22 -20.10 7.47
C ALA A 61 34.98 -19.40 8.08
N GLY A 62 34.03 -18.95 7.25
CA GLY A 62 32.85 -18.21 7.74
C GLY A 62 33.17 -16.76 8.15
N GLU A 63 34.37 -16.27 7.86
CA GLU A 63 34.81 -14.88 8.19
C GLU A 63 34.13 -13.83 7.30
N VAL A 64 33.59 -14.24 6.15
CA VAL A 64 32.88 -13.36 5.22
C VAL A 64 31.45 -13.88 5.06
N ILE A 65 30.50 -13.06 5.39
CA ILE A 65 29.08 -13.34 5.31
C ILE A 65 28.39 -12.29 4.40
N THR A 66 27.22 -12.60 3.89
CA THR A 66 26.42 -11.63 3.14
C THR A 66 25.85 -10.57 4.08
N ARG A 67 25.53 -9.39 3.55
CA ARG A 67 24.77 -8.36 4.33
C ARG A 67 23.48 -8.90 4.93
N GLN A 68 22.91 -9.90 4.31
CA GLN A 68 21.71 -10.57 4.81
C GLN A 68 22.04 -11.44 6.03
N GLU A 69 23.12 -12.19 5.97
CA GLU A 69 23.62 -13.02 7.09
C GLU A 69 24.12 -12.17 8.26
N GLU A 70 24.87 -11.07 8.01
CA GLU A 70 25.23 -10.09 9.04
C GLU A 70 24.00 -9.54 9.77
N ARG A 71 22.97 -9.23 9.00
CA ARG A 71 21.71 -8.73 9.54
C ARG A 71 21.00 -9.79 10.38
N ILE A 72 20.99 -11.03 9.93
CA ILE A 72 20.44 -12.16 10.67
C ILE A 72 21.20 -12.36 11.98
N GLU A 73 22.53 -12.34 11.93
CA GLU A 73 23.37 -12.52 13.11
C GLU A 73 23.24 -11.36 14.12
N SER A 74 23.16 -10.13 13.65
CA SER A 74 22.88 -8.98 14.51
C SER A 74 21.51 -9.06 15.17
N TYR A 75 20.48 -9.52 14.45
CA TYR A 75 19.16 -9.79 15.01
C TYR A 75 19.19 -10.91 16.04
N ARG A 76 19.92 -11.99 15.77
CA ARG A 76 20.07 -13.12 16.70
C ARG A 76 20.73 -12.68 18.00
N LYS A 77 21.85 -11.94 17.94
CA LYS A 77 22.53 -11.39 19.11
C LYS A 77 21.64 -10.42 19.90
N ALA A 78 20.87 -9.57 19.20
CA ALA A 78 19.92 -8.66 19.85
C ALA A 78 18.79 -9.41 20.56
N LEU A 79 18.33 -10.53 20.02
CA LEU A 79 17.31 -11.38 20.61
C LEU A 79 17.81 -12.15 21.81
N GLU A 80 19.01 -12.70 21.74
CA GLU A 80 19.68 -13.37 22.88
C GLU A 80 19.91 -12.37 24.02
N ALA A 81 20.35 -11.15 23.71
CA ALA A 81 20.53 -10.09 24.69
C ALA A 81 19.22 -9.60 25.31
N ALA A 82 18.13 -9.59 24.55
CA ALA A 82 16.81 -9.15 25.01
C ALA A 82 16.00 -10.24 25.74
N GLN A 83 16.52 -11.46 25.88
CA GLN A 83 15.85 -12.62 26.50
C GLN A 83 14.41 -12.86 25.99
N ILE A 84 14.19 -12.68 24.68
CA ILE A 84 12.86 -12.81 24.07
C ILE A 84 12.43 -14.27 24.13
N LYS A 85 11.37 -14.54 24.89
CA LYS A 85 10.88 -15.90 25.13
C LYS A 85 9.57 -16.19 24.39
N THR A 86 8.69 -15.19 24.23
CA THR A 86 7.34 -15.40 23.74
C THR A 86 7.09 -14.75 22.36
N LEU A 87 6.07 -15.24 21.64
CA LEU A 87 5.64 -14.67 20.37
C LEU A 87 5.25 -13.19 20.52
N LYS A 88 4.59 -12.82 21.63
CA LYS A 88 4.23 -11.43 21.91
C LYS A 88 5.47 -10.55 22.06
N GLN A 89 6.43 -10.96 22.89
CA GLN A 89 7.69 -10.22 23.04
C GLN A 89 8.41 -10.04 21.70
N TYR A 90 8.52 -11.12 20.91
CA TYR A 90 9.10 -11.05 19.57
C TYR A 90 8.32 -10.07 18.65
N GLY A 91 7.02 -10.16 18.69
CA GLY A 91 6.15 -9.27 17.89
C GLY A 91 6.37 -7.80 18.21
N GLU A 92 6.42 -7.45 19.50
CA GLU A 92 6.54 -6.07 19.97
C GLU A 92 7.96 -5.50 19.82
N THR A 93 8.99 -6.31 20.11
CA THR A 93 10.38 -5.81 20.20
C THR A 93 11.17 -5.96 18.90
N VAL A 94 10.78 -6.88 18.01
CA VAL A 94 11.53 -7.17 16.78
C VAL A 94 10.69 -7.01 15.53
N PHE A 95 9.56 -7.73 15.45
CA PHE A 95 8.75 -7.73 14.23
C PHE A 95 8.17 -6.36 13.92
N MET A 96 7.47 -5.73 14.86
CA MET A 96 6.84 -4.42 14.64
C MET A 96 7.86 -3.30 14.36
N PRO A 97 8.98 -3.17 15.09
CA PRO A 97 10.02 -2.21 14.75
C PRO A 97 10.61 -2.43 13.35
N SER A 98 10.79 -3.70 12.92
CA SER A 98 11.33 -4.01 11.59
C SER A 98 10.44 -3.53 10.44
N LEU A 99 9.13 -3.41 10.69
CA LEU A 99 8.17 -2.94 9.68
C LEU A 99 8.29 -1.43 9.42
N ALA A 100 8.89 -0.66 10.33
CA ALA A 100 9.05 0.79 10.16
C ALA A 100 9.84 1.16 8.88
N ILE A 101 10.75 0.28 8.45
CA ILE A 101 11.58 0.49 7.25
C ILE A 101 10.86 0.01 5.96
N ARG A 102 9.84 -0.87 6.09
CA ARG A 102 9.25 -1.58 4.94
C ARG A 102 7.81 -1.18 4.64
N CYS A 103 7.10 -0.68 5.63
CA CYS A 103 5.67 -0.45 5.55
C CYS A 103 5.31 0.98 5.93
N SER A 104 4.23 1.49 5.30
CA SER A 104 3.62 2.74 5.72
C SER A 104 3.07 2.63 7.14
N GLU A 105 2.94 3.77 7.82
CA GLU A 105 2.41 3.87 9.17
C GLU A 105 1.02 3.23 9.32
N ASN A 106 0.13 3.48 8.36
CA ASN A 106 -1.20 2.87 8.35
C ASN A 106 -1.14 1.33 8.27
N THR A 107 -0.20 0.78 7.52
CA THR A 107 0.00 -0.68 7.44
C THR A 107 0.50 -1.22 8.77
N ARG A 108 1.46 -0.53 9.42
CA ARG A 108 1.96 -0.90 10.75
C ARG A 108 0.83 -0.90 11.78
N THR A 109 0.05 0.17 11.84
CA THR A 109 -1.12 0.28 12.74
C THR A 109 -2.11 -0.86 12.51
N GLY A 110 -2.35 -1.22 11.24
CA GLY A 110 -3.19 -2.36 10.89
C GLY A 110 -2.61 -3.70 11.37
N TYR A 111 -1.29 -3.91 11.27
CA TYR A 111 -0.61 -5.10 11.77
C TYR A 111 -0.69 -5.17 13.29
N GLN A 112 -0.37 -4.06 13.99
CA GLN A 112 -0.48 -3.98 15.45
C GLN A 112 -1.91 -4.28 15.93
N GLY A 113 -2.91 -3.74 15.24
CA GLY A 113 -4.31 -4.03 15.56
C GLY A 113 -4.67 -5.51 15.40
N ASN A 114 -4.15 -6.20 14.37
CA ASN A 114 -4.37 -7.64 14.20
C ASN A 114 -3.60 -8.47 15.23
N LEU A 115 -2.37 -8.09 15.57
CA LEU A 115 -1.59 -8.73 16.63
C LEU A 115 -2.32 -8.65 17.97
N ASN A 116 -2.70 -7.45 18.40
CA ASN A 116 -3.35 -7.21 19.69
C ASN A 116 -4.72 -7.87 19.82
N LYS A 117 -5.52 -7.81 18.75
CA LYS A 117 -6.91 -8.26 18.81
C LYS A 117 -7.08 -9.76 18.61
N TRP A 118 -6.25 -10.38 17.77
CA TRP A 118 -6.48 -11.74 17.31
C TRP A 118 -5.34 -12.70 17.64
N ILE A 119 -4.09 -12.26 17.51
CA ILE A 119 -2.93 -13.15 17.59
C ILE A 119 -2.43 -13.28 19.03
N TYR A 120 -2.15 -12.18 19.68
CA TYR A 120 -1.60 -12.21 21.06
C TYR A 120 -2.52 -12.85 22.10
N PRO A 121 -3.85 -12.68 22.07
CA PRO A 121 -4.71 -13.34 23.03
C PRO A 121 -4.70 -14.88 22.97
N VAL A 122 -4.29 -15.45 21.82
CA VAL A 122 -4.31 -16.90 21.58
C VAL A 122 -2.90 -17.49 21.53
N LEU A 123 -1.95 -16.81 20.90
CA LEU A 123 -0.61 -17.32 20.62
C LEU A 123 0.50 -16.53 21.32
N GLY A 124 0.18 -15.41 21.97
CA GLY A 124 1.17 -14.45 22.47
C GLY A 124 2.10 -15.00 23.52
N ASP A 125 1.61 -15.85 24.41
CA ASP A 125 2.35 -16.40 25.56
C ASP A 125 3.17 -17.65 25.21
N PHE A 126 2.92 -18.27 24.06
CA PHE A 126 3.73 -19.40 23.60
C PHE A 126 5.13 -18.93 23.22
N LYS A 127 6.13 -19.77 23.47
CA LYS A 127 7.47 -19.55 22.94
C LYS A 127 7.43 -19.69 21.42
N LEU A 128 8.21 -18.88 20.73
CA LEU A 128 8.19 -18.80 19.27
C LEU A 128 8.38 -20.18 18.58
N PRO A 129 9.34 -21.05 19.02
CA PRO A 129 9.51 -22.40 18.46
C PRO A 129 8.38 -23.38 18.82
N GLU A 130 7.58 -23.09 19.84
CA GLU A 130 6.50 -23.98 20.31
C GLU A 130 5.19 -23.75 19.53
N VAL A 131 5.08 -22.67 18.76
CA VAL A 131 3.89 -22.38 17.97
C VAL A 131 3.80 -23.32 16.78
N THR A 132 2.76 -24.13 16.73
CA THR A 132 2.52 -25.14 15.71
C THR A 132 1.56 -24.67 14.61
N ALA A 133 1.63 -25.30 13.44
CA ALA A 133 0.67 -25.08 12.36
C ALA A 133 -0.77 -25.41 12.79
N ALA A 134 -0.97 -26.38 13.68
CA ALA A 134 -2.28 -26.75 14.19
C ALA A 134 -2.91 -25.61 15.03
N GLN A 135 -2.13 -24.97 15.90
CA GLN A 135 -2.59 -23.82 16.70
C GLN A 135 -2.96 -22.62 15.82
N ILE A 136 -2.12 -22.32 14.81
CA ILE A 136 -2.41 -21.24 13.84
C ILE A 136 -3.70 -21.56 13.06
N THR A 137 -3.83 -22.79 12.58
CA THR A 137 -5.04 -23.24 11.86
C THR A 137 -6.27 -23.13 12.75
N ALA A 138 -6.20 -23.55 14.01
CA ALA A 138 -7.28 -23.44 14.99
C ALA A 138 -7.71 -21.98 15.22
N LEU A 139 -6.73 -21.05 15.32
CA LEU A 139 -7.04 -19.61 15.40
C LEU A 139 -7.82 -19.12 14.16
N LEU A 140 -7.35 -19.43 12.96
CA LEU A 140 -8.01 -18.99 11.72
C LEU A 140 -9.41 -19.59 11.57
N LEU A 141 -9.59 -20.86 11.93
CA LEU A 141 -10.90 -21.53 11.93
C LEU A 141 -11.85 -20.94 12.98
N SER A 142 -11.35 -20.62 14.17
CA SER A 142 -12.15 -19.97 15.22
C SER A 142 -12.68 -18.60 14.78
N MET A 143 -11.86 -17.84 14.04
CA MET A 143 -12.31 -16.57 13.45
C MET A 143 -13.41 -16.77 12.39
N GLN A 144 -13.31 -17.81 11.57
CA GLN A 144 -14.35 -18.16 10.61
C GLN A 144 -15.65 -18.60 11.31
N ALA A 145 -15.55 -19.41 12.37
CA ALA A 145 -16.69 -19.82 13.19
C ALA A 145 -17.39 -18.63 13.87
N GLN A 146 -16.63 -17.57 14.22
CA GLN A 146 -17.17 -16.30 14.73
C GLN A 146 -17.71 -15.39 13.62
N ASN A 147 -17.92 -15.89 12.41
CA ASN A 147 -18.43 -15.14 11.27
C ASN A 147 -17.61 -13.90 10.90
N LYS A 148 -16.28 -13.92 11.14
CA LYS A 148 -15.41 -12.83 10.65
C LYS A 148 -15.28 -12.94 9.13
N SER A 149 -15.25 -11.77 8.46
CA SER A 149 -15.11 -11.72 7.01
C SER A 149 -13.80 -12.37 6.55
N HIS A 150 -13.83 -13.01 5.39
CA HIS A 150 -12.64 -13.58 4.76
C HIS A 150 -11.47 -12.58 4.70
N SER A 151 -11.77 -11.32 4.36
CA SER A 151 -10.78 -10.23 4.35
C SER A 151 -10.10 -10.04 5.71
N THR A 152 -10.82 -10.17 6.83
CA THR A 152 -10.25 -10.07 8.18
C THR A 152 -9.36 -11.27 8.48
N VAL A 153 -9.80 -12.48 8.15
CA VAL A 153 -9.03 -13.72 8.36
C VAL A 153 -7.73 -13.70 7.54
N ILE A 154 -7.79 -13.26 6.28
CA ILE A 154 -6.59 -13.10 5.42
C ILE A 154 -5.61 -12.07 5.96
N LYS A 155 -6.07 -10.98 6.56
CA LYS A 155 -5.17 -10.00 7.19
C LYS A 155 -4.39 -10.62 8.35
N VAL A 156 -5.04 -11.40 9.20
CA VAL A 156 -4.37 -12.11 10.31
C VAL A 156 -3.40 -13.16 9.77
N TYR A 157 -3.80 -13.94 8.77
CA TYR A 157 -2.92 -14.88 8.09
C TYR A 157 -1.66 -14.20 7.55
N THR A 158 -1.81 -13.04 6.89
CA THR A 158 -0.69 -12.27 6.31
C THR A 158 0.28 -11.77 7.38
N VAL A 159 -0.24 -11.32 8.54
CA VAL A 159 0.60 -10.89 9.67
C VAL A 159 1.41 -12.06 10.21
N LEU A 160 0.76 -13.21 10.45
CA LEU A 160 1.43 -14.43 10.91
C LEU A 160 2.48 -14.92 9.92
N GLN A 161 2.16 -14.89 8.61
CA GLN A 161 3.10 -15.27 7.56
C GLN A 161 4.34 -14.37 7.57
N GLY A 162 4.17 -13.06 7.70
CA GLY A 162 5.29 -12.11 7.80
C GLY A 162 6.13 -12.32 9.05
N LEU A 163 5.49 -12.54 10.20
CA LEU A 163 6.14 -12.74 11.49
C LEU A 163 6.98 -14.02 11.50
N PHE A 164 6.39 -15.16 11.14
CA PHE A 164 7.09 -16.44 11.15
C PHE A 164 8.14 -16.56 10.05
N LYS A 165 7.91 -15.96 8.88
CA LYS A 165 8.94 -15.87 7.84
C LYS A 165 10.16 -15.10 8.33
N MET A 166 9.97 -14.00 9.04
CA MET A 166 11.09 -13.22 9.58
C MET A 166 11.81 -14.00 10.69
N ALA A 167 11.07 -14.67 11.57
CA ALA A 167 11.63 -15.51 12.63
C ALA A 167 12.46 -16.68 12.06
N TYR A 168 11.97 -17.33 11.01
CA TYR A 168 12.68 -18.41 10.33
C TYR A 168 13.96 -17.91 9.65
N LEU A 169 13.88 -16.75 8.94
CA LEU A 169 15.07 -16.16 8.30
C LEU A 169 16.10 -15.61 9.30
N ALA A 170 15.74 -15.48 10.56
CA ALA A 170 16.62 -15.07 11.65
C ALA A 170 17.11 -16.28 12.50
N ASP A 171 16.88 -17.50 12.02
CA ASP A 171 17.25 -18.76 12.69
C ASP A 171 16.72 -18.91 14.14
N LEU A 172 15.58 -18.26 14.43
CA LEU A 172 14.94 -18.34 15.75
C LEU A 172 14.03 -19.56 15.88
N ILE A 173 13.65 -20.11 14.77
CA ILE A 173 12.85 -21.32 14.62
C ILE A 173 13.44 -22.19 13.52
N ASP A 174 13.55 -23.49 13.75
CA ASP A 174 14.12 -24.43 12.79
C ASP A 174 13.19 -24.67 11.58
N ARG A 175 11.91 -24.44 11.75
CA ARG A 175 10.88 -24.65 10.72
C ARG A 175 9.82 -23.57 10.78
N ASN A 176 9.41 -23.07 9.62
CA ASN A 176 8.32 -22.11 9.56
C ASN A 176 6.96 -22.85 9.67
N PRO A 177 6.18 -22.65 10.76
CA PRO A 177 4.88 -23.33 10.89
C PRO A 177 3.89 -22.96 9.79
N MET A 178 4.03 -21.76 9.18
CA MET A 178 3.14 -21.30 8.11
C MET A 178 3.25 -22.13 6.82
N ASP A 179 4.33 -22.87 6.60
CA ASP A 179 4.50 -23.72 5.41
C ASP A 179 3.47 -24.87 5.36
N LYS A 180 2.92 -25.25 6.53
CA LYS A 180 1.87 -26.26 6.66
C LYS A 180 0.46 -25.68 6.89
N VAL A 181 0.33 -24.35 6.97
CA VAL A 181 -0.96 -23.69 7.13
C VAL A 181 -1.53 -23.33 5.76
N GLN A 182 -2.66 -23.91 5.43
CA GLN A 182 -3.35 -23.56 4.19
C GLN A 182 -3.89 -22.11 4.26
N ARG A 183 -3.71 -21.37 3.16
CA ARG A 183 -4.29 -20.06 3.04
C ARG A 183 -5.81 -20.15 3.11
N PRO A 184 -6.47 -19.42 4.00
CA PRO A 184 -7.93 -19.43 4.10
C PRO A 184 -8.62 -19.14 2.77
N ARG A 185 -9.67 -19.87 2.47
CA ARG A 185 -10.55 -19.62 1.31
C ARG A 185 -11.84 -18.95 1.77
N PRO A 186 -12.49 -18.15 0.92
CA PRO A 186 -13.82 -17.64 1.23
C PRO A 186 -14.76 -18.80 1.52
N ARG A 187 -15.69 -18.62 2.46
CA ARG A 187 -16.76 -19.59 2.68
C ARG A 187 -17.71 -19.57 1.49
N LYS A 188 -18.41 -20.69 1.24
CA LYS A 188 -19.36 -20.80 0.11
C LYS A 188 -20.57 -19.86 0.26
N ASP A 189 -20.95 -19.58 1.50
CA ASP A 189 -22.02 -18.65 1.88
C ASP A 189 -21.52 -17.19 1.99
N GLU A 190 -20.23 -17.00 2.08
CA GLU A 190 -19.57 -15.70 1.88
C GLU A 190 -19.55 -15.38 0.37
N VAL A 191 -20.71 -15.63 -0.27
CA VAL A 191 -20.95 -15.21 -1.62
C VAL A 191 -20.54 -13.76 -1.68
N LYS A 192 -19.43 -13.56 -2.46
CA LYS A 192 -19.05 -12.27 -3.01
C LYS A 192 -19.84 -11.18 -2.29
N THR A 193 -19.32 -10.69 -1.16
CA THR A 193 -19.76 -9.36 -0.73
C THR A 193 -19.76 -8.61 -2.03
N GLN A 194 -20.95 -8.38 -2.57
CA GLN A 194 -21.15 -7.69 -3.82
C GLN A 194 -20.14 -6.59 -3.78
N GLU A 195 -19.18 -6.62 -4.71
CA GLU A 195 -18.32 -5.47 -4.93
C GLU A 195 -19.32 -4.36 -4.93
N ALA A 196 -19.27 -3.49 -3.92
CA ALA A 196 -20.40 -2.66 -3.54
C ALA A 196 -20.89 -2.00 -4.82
N GLU A 197 -22.05 -2.47 -5.35
CA GLU A 197 -22.51 -2.13 -6.68
C GLU A 197 -22.39 -0.64 -6.83
N ALA A 198 -21.72 -0.21 -7.90
CA ALA A 198 -21.61 1.21 -8.19
C ALA A 198 -23.02 1.83 -8.19
N TYR A 199 -23.13 3.05 -7.73
CA TYR A 199 -24.38 3.78 -7.88
C TYR A 199 -24.71 3.98 -9.35
N THR A 200 -25.98 3.90 -9.69
CA THR A 200 -26.48 4.32 -11.00
C THR A 200 -26.38 5.83 -11.18
N VAL A 201 -26.57 6.30 -12.41
CA VAL A 201 -26.60 7.74 -12.70
C VAL A 201 -27.75 8.43 -11.93
N GLU A 202 -28.90 7.76 -11.81
CA GLU A 202 -30.08 8.27 -11.11
C GLU A 202 -29.82 8.40 -9.60
N GLU A 203 -29.17 7.42 -9.00
CA GLU A 203 -28.78 7.45 -7.57
C GLU A 203 -27.74 8.57 -7.32
N ILE A 204 -26.77 8.75 -8.21
CA ILE A 204 -25.82 9.88 -8.11
C ILE A 204 -26.54 11.23 -8.25
N ARG A 205 -27.50 11.36 -9.17
CA ARG A 205 -28.33 12.57 -9.29
C ARG A 205 -29.14 12.83 -8.02
N HIS A 206 -29.72 11.80 -7.45
CA HIS A 206 -30.43 11.91 -6.17
C HIS A 206 -29.52 12.43 -5.05
N ILE A 207 -28.34 11.82 -4.88
CA ILE A 207 -27.34 12.27 -3.91
C ILE A 207 -26.95 13.76 -4.18
N TRP A 208 -26.71 14.10 -5.45
CA TRP A 208 -26.33 15.44 -5.86
C TRP A 208 -27.40 16.50 -5.50
N ASN A 209 -28.66 16.19 -5.73
CA ASN A 209 -29.78 17.06 -5.40
C ASN A 209 -29.94 17.25 -3.88
N CYS A 210 -29.81 16.17 -3.10
CA CYS A 210 -29.88 16.23 -1.64
C CYS A 210 -28.74 17.10 -1.04
N LEU A 211 -27.59 17.18 -1.70
CA LEU A 211 -26.47 18.00 -1.24
C LEU A 211 -26.76 19.51 -1.22
N SER A 212 -27.77 20.00 -1.96
CA SER A 212 -28.18 21.39 -1.94
C SER A 212 -28.62 21.85 -0.54
N GLN A 213 -29.11 20.94 0.29
CA GLN A 213 -29.59 21.17 1.65
C GLN A 213 -28.48 21.06 2.71
N GLU A 214 -27.28 20.71 2.30
CA GLU A 214 -26.17 20.45 3.23
C GLU A 214 -25.26 21.68 3.39
N PRO A 215 -24.54 21.81 4.54
CA PRO A 215 -23.59 22.88 4.74
C PRO A 215 -22.55 22.96 3.63
N LEU A 216 -22.12 24.17 3.28
CA LEU A 216 -21.24 24.46 2.15
C LEU A 216 -19.99 23.58 2.12
N LYS A 217 -19.31 23.40 3.25
CA LYS A 217 -18.14 22.52 3.38
C LYS A 217 -18.41 21.10 2.89
N TRP A 218 -19.50 20.51 3.35
CA TRP A 218 -19.85 19.13 3.02
C TRP A 218 -20.38 19.00 1.60
N ARG A 219 -21.15 19.99 1.15
CA ARG A 219 -21.61 20.08 -0.25
C ARG A 219 -20.42 20.12 -1.21
N ALA A 220 -19.45 21.01 -0.97
CA ALA A 220 -18.26 21.09 -1.79
C ALA A 220 -17.42 19.81 -1.75
N MET A 221 -17.19 19.23 -0.56
CA MET A 221 -16.39 18.01 -0.40
C MET A 221 -17.01 16.81 -1.11
N ILE A 222 -18.30 16.57 -0.91
CA ILE A 222 -18.95 15.38 -1.46
C ILE A 222 -19.11 15.50 -2.97
N ARG A 223 -19.45 16.69 -3.49
CA ARG A 223 -19.47 16.93 -4.93
C ARG A 223 -18.11 16.74 -5.57
N LEU A 224 -17.04 17.19 -4.93
CA LEU A 224 -15.67 16.95 -5.39
C LEU A 224 -15.33 15.45 -5.43
N LEU A 225 -15.72 14.68 -4.42
CA LEU A 225 -15.52 13.23 -4.37
C LEU A 225 -16.29 12.50 -5.49
N ILE A 226 -17.51 12.94 -5.80
CA ILE A 226 -18.34 12.37 -6.87
C ILE A 226 -17.73 12.68 -8.25
N ASP A 227 -17.38 13.93 -8.51
CA ASP A 227 -16.91 14.40 -9.82
C ASP A 227 -15.52 13.85 -10.20
N THR A 228 -14.65 13.71 -9.20
CA THR A 228 -13.24 13.38 -9.45
C THR A 228 -12.87 11.96 -9.11
N GLY A 229 -13.64 11.31 -8.25
CA GLY A 229 -13.31 9.99 -7.73
C GLY A 229 -12.01 9.94 -6.91
N ILE A 230 -11.47 11.07 -6.44
CA ILE A 230 -10.23 11.09 -5.62
C ILE A 230 -10.41 10.32 -4.32
N ARG A 231 -9.28 9.87 -3.75
CA ARG A 231 -9.33 9.15 -2.47
C ARG A 231 -9.74 10.09 -1.34
N ARG A 232 -10.42 9.55 -0.33
CA ARG A 232 -10.85 10.31 0.86
C ARG A 232 -9.70 11.10 1.49
N GLY A 233 -8.56 10.47 1.69
CA GLY A 233 -7.40 11.14 2.29
C GLY A 233 -6.77 12.20 1.38
N GLU A 234 -6.81 12.01 0.06
CA GLU A 234 -6.40 13.01 -0.92
C GLU A 234 -7.32 14.24 -0.84
N CYS A 235 -8.63 14.03 -0.77
CA CYS A 235 -9.61 15.10 -0.59
C CYS A 235 -9.38 15.85 0.72
N CYS A 236 -9.21 15.15 1.84
CA CYS A 236 -8.97 15.77 3.16
C CYS A 236 -7.64 16.53 3.21
N GLY A 237 -6.63 16.09 2.45
CA GLY A 237 -5.30 16.72 2.41
C GLY A 237 -5.14 17.83 1.36
N LEU A 238 -6.20 18.15 0.61
CA LEU A 238 -6.15 19.16 -0.43
C LEU A 238 -5.86 20.55 0.18
N GLN A 239 -4.91 21.27 -0.41
CA GLN A 239 -4.52 22.60 0.00
C GLN A 239 -4.94 23.66 -1.01
N TRP A 240 -5.16 24.90 -0.56
CA TRP A 240 -5.58 25.98 -1.46
C TRP A 240 -4.56 26.31 -2.57
N LYS A 241 -3.28 26.08 -2.32
CA LYS A 241 -2.23 26.25 -3.34
C LYS A 241 -2.32 25.25 -4.49
N ASP A 242 -3.00 24.13 -4.26
CA ASP A 242 -3.16 23.04 -5.23
C ASP A 242 -4.43 23.20 -6.07
N VAL A 243 -5.22 24.27 -5.86
CA VAL A 243 -6.43 24.60 -6.60
C VAL A 243 -6.16 25.72 -7.59
N ASP A 244 -6.21 25.44 -8.87
CA ASP A 244 -6.14 26.44 -9.94
C ASP A 244 -7.56 26.88 -10.33
N PHE A 245 -7.97 28.04 -9.79
CA PHE A 245 -9.30 28.61 -10.04
C PHE A 245 -9.48 29.15 -11.47
N ALA A 246 -8.42 29.42 -12.20
CA ALA A 246 -8.48 29.91 -13.58
C ALA A 246 -8.65 28.78 -14.58
N LYS A 247 -7.94 27.66 -14.32
CA LYS A 247 -7.98 26.46 -15.20
C LYS A 247 -9.03 25.45 -14.79
N ASN A 248 -9.73 25.65 -13.66
CA ASN A 248 -10.64 24.68 -13.08
C ASN A 248 -9.97 23.32 -12.83
N THR A 249 -8.76 23.32 -12.30
CA THR A 249 -8.02 22.07 -12.01
C THR A 249 -7.59 22.00 -10.56
N ILE A 250 -7.37 20.78 -10.08
CA ILE A 250 -6.73 20.52 -8.79
C ILE A 250 -5.53 19.59 -8.99
N THR A 251 -4.47 19.82 -8.21
CA THR A 251 -3.30 18.94 -8.18
C THR A 251 -3.29 18.13 -6.90
N ILE A 252 -3.29 16.81 -7.02
CA ILE A 252 -3.25 15.90 -5.88
C ILE A 252 -1.80 15.64 -5.53
N CYS A 253 -1.32 16.28 -4.45
CA CYS A 253 0.06 16.21 -3.96
C CYS A 253 0.20 15.45 -2.64
N GLY A 254 -0.88 15.24 -1.90
CA GLY A 254 -0.84 14.64 -0.57
C GLY A 254 -2.03 13.75 -0.26
N ASN A 255 -1.88 12.95 0.78
CA ASN A 255 -2.89 12.08 1.33
C ASN A 255 -2.92 12.25 2.84
N LEU A 256 -3.97 12.85 3.38
CA LEU A 256 -4.12 13.05 4.81
C LEU A 256 -4.44 11.72 5.50
N CYS A 257 -3.60 11.35 6.45
CA CYS A 257 -3.67 10.11 7.20
C CYS A 257 -3.88 10.41 8.69
N TYR A 258 -4.32 9.39 9.41
CA TYR A 258 -4.41 9.41 10.87
C TYR A 258 -3.98 8.06 11.43
N THR A 259 -3.12 8.10 12.44
CA THR A 259 -2.85 6.96 13.32
C THR A 259 -2.90 7.42 14.78
N PRO A 260 -3.21 6.53 15.75
CA PRO A 260 -3.22 6.91 17.17
C PRO A 260 -1.89 7.50 17.63
N ASP A 261 -0.77 6.99 17.12
CA ASP A 261 0.58 7.38 17.57
C ASP A 261 1.04 8.73 17.00
N LYS A 262 0.67 9.05 15.75
CA LYS A 262 1.11 10.28 15.06
C LYS A 262 0.04 11.37 14.99
N GLY A 263 -1.22 11.02 15.32
CA GLY A 263 -2.33 11.91 15.06
C GLY A 263 -2.60 12.08 13.56
N ILE A 264 -3.03 13.28 13.15
CA ILE A 264 -3.26 13.62 11.75
C ILE A 264 -1.93 14.06 11.12
N TYR A 265 -1.58 13.48 9.97
CA TYR A 265 -0.37 13.84 9.21
C TYR A 265 -0.62 13.72 7.71
N LEU A 266 0.11 14.53 6.94
CA LEU A 266 0.10 14.49 5.49
C LEU A 266 1.18 13.50 5.02
N ASP A 267 0.77 12.53 4.20
CA ASP A 267 1.64 11.56 3.55
C ASP A 267 1.65 11.82 2.04
N THR A 268 2.60 11.23 1.33
CA THR A 268 2.61 11.25 -0.14
C THR A 268 1.42 10.44 -0.69
N PRO A 269 0.96 10.73 -1.93
CA PRO A 269 -0.02 9.88 -2.58
C PRO A 269 0.46 8.43 -2.64
N LYS A 270 -0.46 7.48 -2.50
CA LYS A 270 -0.14 6.04 -2.42
C LYS A 270 0.74 5.50 -3.55
N ASN A 271 0.74 6.15 -4.71
CA ASN A 271 1.57 5.81 -5.88
C ASN A 271 2.84 6.67 -6.01
N GLY A 272 3.10 7.57 -5.05
CA GLY A 272 4.26 8.46 -5.04
C GLY A 272 4.28 9.52 -6.16
N ARG A 273 3.17 9.67 -6.91
CA ARG A 273 3.11 10.61 -8.04
C ARG A 273 2.00 11.64 -7.83
N ASN A 274 2.34 12.89 -8.07
CA ASN A 274 1.36 13.96 -8.17
C ASN A 274 0.59 13.82 -9.48
N ARG A 275 -0.66 14.27 -9.49
CA ARG A 275 -1.48 14.34 -10.70
C ARG A 275 -2.39 15.54 -10.65
N THR A 276 -2.58 16.19 -11.80
CA THR A 276 -3.55 17.27 -11.98
C THR A 276 -4.79 16.73 -12.66
N ILE A 277 -5.95 17.08 -12.17
CA ILE A 277 -7.25 16.62 -12.67
C ILE A 277 -8.17 17.80 -12.89
N ASP A 278 -8.99 17.73 -13.94
CA ASP A 278 -10.05 18.69 -14.21
C ASP A 278 -11.20 18.50 -13.23
N VAL A 279 -11.82 19.59 -12.85
CA VAL A 279 -12.95 19.68 -11.91
C VAL A 279 -14.05 20.51 -12.54
N ASP A 280 -15.30 20.10 -12.36
CA ASP A 280 -16.46 20.85 -12.81
C ASP A 280 -16.41 22.30 -12.33
N PRO A 281 -16.60 23.30 -13.22
CA PRO A 281 -16.62 24.73 -12.84
C PRO A 281 -17.59 25.08 -11.72
N GLN A 282 -18.71 24.37 -11.59
CA GLN A 282 -19.66 24.56 -10.49
C GLN A 282 -19.05 24.16 -9.13
N ILE A 283 -18.21 23.13 -9.09
CA ILE A 283 -17.51 22.70 -7.88
C ILE A 283 -16.41 23.71 -7.55
N ILE A 284 -15.70 24.20 -8.53
CA ILE A 284 -14.69 25.27 -8.36
C ILE A 284 -15.36 26.56 -7.79
N ALA A 285 -16.57 26.87 -8.23
CA ALA A 285 -17.35 27.98 -7.65
C ALA A 285 -17.67 27.74 -6.17
N LEU A 286 -18.09 26.51 -5.80
CA LEU A 286 -18.30 26.13 -4.39
C LEU A 286 -17.00 26.23 -3.56
N LEU A 287 -15.88 25.83 -4.12
CA LEU A 287 -14.58 25.94 -3.44
C LEU A 287 -14.18 27.41 -3.25
N ARG A 288 -14.50 28.31 -4.21
CA ARG A 288 -14.27 29.74 -4.07
C ARG A 288 -15.14 30.35 -2.97
N GLU A 289 -16.42 29.98 -2.91
CA GLU A 289 -17.35 30.38 -1.84
C GLU A 289 -16.84 29.86 -0.48
N LEU A 290 -16.43 28.60 -0.39
CA LEU A 290 -15.87 28.01 0.83
C LEU A 290 -14.61 28.72 1.30
N ARG A 291 -13.73 29.14 0.38
CA ARG A 291 -12.52 29.90 0.71
C ARG A 291 -12.85 31.24 1.32
N LEU A 292 -13.87 31.95 0.78
CA LEU A 292 -14.35 33.20 1.30
C LEU A 292 -15.02 33.07 2.69
N GLU A 293 -15.79 31.98 2.88
CA GLU A 293 -16.38 31.73 4.22
C GLU A 293 -15.29 31.36 5.24
N GLN A 294 -14.33 30.55 4.86
CA GLN A 294 -13.25 30.13 5.73
C GLN A 294 -12.32 31.27 6.13
N SER A 295 -11.99 32.18 5.19
CA SER A 295 -11.13 33.33 5.46
C SER A 295 -11.68 34.29 6.52
N LYS A 296 -13.00 34.30 6.72
CA LYS A 296 -13.66 35.08 7.77
C LYS A 296 -13.50 34.48 9.17
N LYS A 297 -13.18 33.20 9.27
CA LYS A 297 -13.10 32.45 10.54
C LYS A 297 -11.66 32.16 10.95
N ALA A 298 -10.87 31.66 10.03
CA ALA A 298 -9.47 31.31 10.27
C ALA A 298 -8.70 31.17 8.92
N ILE A 299 -7.42 31.55 8.94
CA ILE A 299 -6.53 31.35 7.81
C ILE A 299 -6.00 29.90 7.87
N SER A 300 -6.26 29.10 6.86
CA SER A 300 -5.76 27.76 6.74
C SER A 300 -5.19 27.51 5.36
N GLN A 301 -4.16 26.67 5.31
CA GLN A 301 -3.65 26.15 4.02
C GLN A 301 -4.56 25.06 3.44
N TYR A 302 -5.38 24.37 4.24
CA TYR A 302 -6.24 23.28 3.83
C TYR A 302 -7.60 23.78 3.33
N VAL A 303 -8.10 23.12 2.28
CA VAL A 303 -9.43 23.40 1.72
C VAL A 303 -10.53 22.97 2.70
N PHE A 304 -10.34 21.81 3.34
CA PHE A 304 -11.31 21.27 4.29
C PHE A 304 -10.73 21.24 5.70
N THR A 305 -11.32 22.02 6.59
CA THR A 305 -10.84 22.20 7.97
C THR A 305 -11.82 21.66 8.99
N GLN A 306 -11.34 21.49 10.21
CA GLN A 306 -12.19 21.28 11.39
C GLN A 306 -13.07 22.52 11.65
N GLU A 307 -14.13 22.35 12.41
CA GLU A 307 -14.98 23.48 12.78
C GLU A 307 -14.24 24.44 13.71
N GLY A 308 -14.25 25.71 13.31
CA GLY A 308 -13.69 26.79 14.13
C GLY A 308 -12.18 26.94 14.12
N GLY A 309 -11.44 26.15 13.34
CA GLY A 309 -9.98 26.18 13.37
C GLY A 309 -9.29 26.04 12.01
N PRO A 310 -7.97 26.32 11.95
CA PRO A 310 -7.17 26.21 10.74
C PRO A 310 -6.74 24.76 10.44
N GLU A 311 -6.91 23.84 11.38
CA GLU A 311 -6.46 22.46 11.28
C GLU A 311 -7.22 21.69 10.21
N PRO A 312 -6.57 20.75 9.49
CA PRO A 312 -7.24 19.95 8.48
C PRO A 312 -8.33 19.08 9.10
N ILE A 313 -9.37 18.82 8.31
CA ILE A 313 -10.45 17.92 8.72
C ILE A 313 -9.91 16.53 9.07
N HIS A 314 -10.43 15.91 10.15
CA HIS A 314 -10.03 14.57 10.49
C HIS A 314 -10.35 13.56 9.35
N PRO A 315 -9.41 12.72 8.89
CA PRO A 315 -9.60 11.86 7.71
C PRO A 315 -10.78 10.90 7.76
N GLN A 316 -11.31 10.60 8.96
CA GLN A 316 -12.50 9.75 9.10
C GLN A 316 -13.82 10.52 9.07
N SER A 317 -13.79 11.86 9.21
CA SER A 317 -15.00 12.70 9.25
C SER A 317 -15.87 12.57 7.99
N PRO A 318 -15.32 12.52 6.76
CA PRO A 318 -16.15 12.36 5.57
C PRO A 318 -16.94 11.03 5.55
N ALA A 319 -16.36 9.94 6.02
CA ALA A 319 -17.06 8.66 6.09
C ALA A 319 -18.21 8.70 7.11
N ARG A 320 -17.97 9.31 8.27
CA ARG A 320 -19.00 9.49 9.31
C ARG A 320 -20.11 10.42 8.83
N TYR A 321 -19.77 11.51 8.16
CA TYR A 321 -20.75 12.42 7.59
C TYR A 321 -21.62 11.73 6.53
N LEU A 322 -21.01 10.99 5.62
CA LEU A 322 -21.74 10.26 4.59
C LEU A 322 -22.68 9.18 5.17
N GLN A 323 -22.32 8.55 6.28
CA GLN A 323 -23.22 7.62 6.98
C GLN A 323 -24.47 8.35 7.54
N ASN A 324 -24.29 9.54 8.09
CA ASN A 324 -25.40 10.37 8.59
C ASN A 324 -26.26 10.88 7.43
N PHE A 325 -25.63 11.36 6.37
CA PHE A 325 -26.29 11.77 5.14
C PHE A 325 -27.12 10.61 4.55
N ALA A 326 -26.54 9.42 4.46
CA ALA A 326 -27.18 8.23 3.96
C ALA A 326 -28.48 7.90 4.74
N ARG A 327 -28.43 8.00 6.06
CA ARG A 327 -29.63 7.80 6.92
C ARG A 327 -30.67 8.90 6.72
N LYS A 328 -30.24 10.14 6.58
CA LYS A 328 -31.12 11.30 6.38
C LYS A 328 -31.90 11.23 5.07
N TYR A 329 -31.25 10.79 3.99
CA TYR A 329 -31.81 10.82 2.64
C TYR A 329 -32.14 9.45 2.04
N GLY A 330 -32.07 8.37 2.84
CA GLY A 330 -32.42 7.01 2.41
C GLY A 330 -31.44 6.38 1.41
N VAL A 331 -30.17 6.86 1.35
CA VAL A 331 -29.16 6.33 0.44
C VAL A 331 -28.42 5.15 1.07
N GLN A 332 -28.46 3.97 0.46
CA GLN A 332 -27.85 2.78 1.03
C GLN A 332 -26.33 2.68 0.75
N GLY A 333 -25.56 2.30 1.79
CA GLY A 333 -24.16 1.93 1.66
C GLY A 333 -23.24 3.08 1.22
N LEU A 334 -23.62 4.34 1.47
CA LEU A 334 -22.87 5.52 1.04
C LEU A 334 -21.58 5.68 1.84
N HIS A 335 -20.45 5.63 1.14
CA HIS A 335 -19.12 5.89 1.68
C HIS A 335 -18.16 6.38 0.57
N PRO A 336 -17.03 7.03 0.91
CA PRO A 336 -16.16 7.65 -0.10
C PRO A 336 -15.63 6.69 -1.17
N HIS A 337 -15.39 5.43 -0.80
CA HIS A 337 -14.88 4.45 -1.76
C HIS A 337 -15.94 4.00 -2.76
N LYS A 338 -17.22 3.90 -2.33
CA LYS A 338 -18.33 3.60 -3.25
C LYS A 338 -18.55 4.74 -4.26
N LEU A 339 -18.43 6.01 -3.82
CA LEU A 339 -18.48 7.16 -4.75
C LEU A 339 -17.37 7.09 -5.81
N ARG A 340 -16.15 6.78 -5.41
CA ARG A 340 -15.04 6.58 -6.33
C ARG A 340 -15.26 5.41 -7.29
N HIS A 341 -15.82 4.31 -6.80
CA HIS A 341 -16.19 3.16 -7.62
C HIS A 341 -17.26 3.55 -8.66
N SER A 342 -18.29 4.29 -8.22
CA SER A 342 -19.36 4.77 -9.09
C SER A 342 -18.84 5.73 -10.17
N PHE A 343 -17.94 6.65 -9.83
CA PHE A 343 -17.26 7.49 -10.81
C PHE A 343 -16.58 6.65 -11.91
N ALA A 344 -15.77 5.65 -11.51
CA ALA A 344 -15.07 4.78 -12.46
C ALA A 344 -16.05 4.01 -13.33
N SER A 345 -17.05 3.37 -12.75
CA SER A 345 -18.05 2.57 -13.44
C SER A 345 -18.86 3.41 -14.43
N ILE A 346 -19.42 4.53 -13.98
CA ILE A 346 -20.22 5.43 -14.81
C ILE A 346 -19.40 5.98 -15.97
N ALA A 347 -18.17 6.44 -15.72
CA ALA A 347 -17.31 7.00 -16.75
C ALA A 347 -17.01 5.96 -17.84
N ILE A 348 -16.61 4.74 -17.46
CA ILE A 348 -16.27 3.67 -18.39
C ILE A 348 -17.50 3.20 -19.17
N THR A 349 -18.64 2.97 -18.49
CA THR A 349 -19.90 2.58 -19.14
C THR A 349 -20.36 3.63 -20.16
N ASN A 350 -20.05 4.91 -19.91
CA ASN A 350 -20.35 5.99 -20.86
C ASN A 350 -19.24 6.25 -21.91
N GLY A 351 -18.27 5.34 -22.05
CA GLY A 351 -17.31 5.34 -23.15
C GLY A 351 -15.96 5.99 -22.83
N ALA A 352 -15.69 6.36 -21.59
CA ALA A 352 -14.36 6.85 -21.21
C ALA A 352 -13.33 5.72 -21.31
N ASP A 353 -12.15 6.05 -21.82
CA ASP A 353 -11.03 5.11 -21.89
C ASP A 353 -10.55 4.69 -20.49
N ILE A 354 -10.37 3.37 -20.30
CA ILE A 354 -9.97 2.78 -19.02
C ILE A 354 -8.61 3.32 -18.54
N ALA A 355 -7.66 3.59 -19.45
CA ALA A 355 -6.35 4.11 -19.07
C ALA A 355 -6.47 5.54 -18.53
N SER A 356 -7.26 6.39 -19.18
CA SER A 356 -7.55 7.77 -18.75
C SER A 356 -8.28 7.82 -17.41
N VAL A 357 -9.28 6.96 -17.20
CA VAL A 357 -9.97 6.84 -15.91
C VAL A 357 -9.01 6.35 -14.82
N SER A 358 -8.17 5.37 -15.12
CA SER A 358 -7.17 4.84 -14.20
C SER A 358 -6.14 5.90 -13.79
N GLU A 359 -5.70 6.73 -14.72
CA GLU A 359 -4.78 7.84 -14.49
C GLU A 359 -5.41 8.93 -13.63
N LYS A 360 -6.63 9.39 -13.97
CA LYS A 360 -7.39 10.38 -13.17
C LYS A 360 -7.57 9.88 -11.74
N LEU A 361 -7.90 8.62 -11.57
CA LEU A 361 -8.03 7.99 -10.25
C LEU A 361 -6.68 7.78 -9.55
N GLY A 362 -5.56 7.70 -10.25
CA GLY A 362 -4.25 7.39 -9.71
C GLY A 362 -4.16 5.93 -9.23
N HIS A 363 -4.61 4.98 -10.05
CA HIS A 363 -4.37 3.56 -9.83
C HIS A 363 -2.96 3.20 -10.33
N THR A 364 -2.16 2.51 -9.49
CA THR A 364 -0.85 2.00 -9.87
C THR A 364 -0.96 0.79 -10.80
N ASP A 365 -2.03 0.03 -10.65
CA ASP A 365 -2.35 -1.15 -11.45
C ASP A 365 -3.68 -0.94 -12.17
N LYS A 366 -3.63 -0.91 -13.51
CA LYS A 366 -4.81 -0.78 -14.38
C LYS A 366 -5.81 -1.95 -14.19
N ALA A 367 -5.32 -3.11 -13.73
CA ALA A 367 -6.17 -4.25 -13.41
C ALA A 367 -7.17 -3.95 -12.27
N VAL A 368 -6.89 -2.97 -11.42
CA VAL A 368 -7.84 -2.51 -10.39
C VAL A 368 -9.04 -1.84 -11.05
N THR A 369 -8.83 -0.95 -12.02
CA THR A 369 -9.91 -0.31 -12.78
C THR A 369 -10.66 -1.33 -13.63
N LEU A 370 -9.95 -2.26 -14.26
CA LEU A 370 -10.55 -3.31 -15.07
C LEU A 370 -11.45 -4.24 -14.25
N ARG A 371 -11.07 -4.61 -13.03
CA ARG A 371 -11.93 -5.41 -12.11
C ARG A 371 -13.20 -4.68 -11.71
N MET A 372 -13.20 -3.35 -11.65
CA MET A 372 -14.40 -2.56 -11.40
C MET A 372 -15.40 -2.63 -12.56
N TYR A 373 -14.95 -3.11 -13.73
CA TYR A 373 -15.73 -3.18 -14.97
C TYR A 373 -15.95 -4.62 -15.49
N THR A 374 -15.90 -5.63 -14.63
CA THR A 374 -15.98 -7.05 -15.03
C THR A 374 -17.34 -7.50 -15.59
N HIS A 375 -18.32 -6.63 -15.65
CA HIS A 375 -19.62 -6.89 -16.28
C HIS A 375 -19.79 -6.00 -17.52
N ALA A 376 -19.09 -6.36 -18.62
CA ALA A 376 -19.47 -5.84 -19.93
C ALA A 376 -20.90 -6.32 -20.23
N ASP A 377 -21.86 -5.41 -20.13
CA ASP A 377 -23.22 -5.69 -20.57
C ASP A 377 -23.29 -5.76 -22.10
N GLN A 378 -24.37 -6.33 -22.63
CA GLN A 378 -24.55 -6.44 -24.08
C GLN A 378 -24.55 -5.06 -24.80
N GLU A 379 -24.90 -4.02 -24.08
CA GLU A 379 -24.94 -2.65 -24.59
C GLU A 379 -23.52 -2.09 -24.82
N SER A 380 -22.58 -2.34 -23.90
CA SER A 380 -21.17 -1.99 -24.05
C SER A 380 -20.52 -2.71 -25.25
N ILE A 381 -20.88 -3.97 -25.49
CA ILE A 381 -20.40 -4.74 -26.66
C ILE A 381 -20.97 -4.13 -27.97
N ARG A 382 -22.25 -3.78 -27.99
CA ARG A 382 -22.88 -3.11 -29.14
C ARG A 382 -22.26 -1.75 -29.44
N ARG A 383 -21.98 -0.96 -28.38
CA ARG A 383 -21.35 0.37 -28.48
C ARG A 383 -19.94 0.28 -29.07
N ALA A 384 -19.10 -0.70 -28.63
CA ALA A 384 -17.78 -0.93 -29.21
C ALA A 384 -17.87 -1.20 -30.72
N SER A 385 -18.85 -2.01 -31.15
CA SER A 385 -19.09 -2.30 -32.56
C SER A 385 -19.60 -1.08 -33.33
N GLN A 386 -20.34 -0.17 -32.69
CA GLN A 386 -20.81 1.07 -33.29
C GLN A 386 -19.68 2.07 -33.50
N ILE A 387 -18.84 2.28 -32.45
CA ILE A 387 -17.65 3.16 -32.53
C ILE A 387 -16.74 2.73 -33.69
N PHE A 388 -16.50 1.42 -33.86
CA PHE A 388 -15.71 0.91 -34.99
C PHE A 388 -16.35 1.22 -36.35
N ARG A 389 -17.68 1.03 -36.47
CA ARG A 389 -18.40 1.32 -37.70
C ARG A 389 -18.39 2.81 -38.06
N ASP A 390 -18.51 3.68 -37.07
CA ASP A 390 -18.52 5.11 -37.26
C ASP A 390 -17.12 5.60 -37.68
N ALA A 391 -16.07 5.11 -37.05
CA ALA A 391 -14.69 5.43 -37.40
C ALA A 391 -14.30 5.02 -38.86
N ILE A 392 -14.94 3.97 -39.41
CA ILE A 392 -14.68 3.54 -40.78
C ILE A 392 -15.53 4.38 -41.80
N LYS A 393 -16.70 4.90 -41.39
CA LYS A 393 -17.54 5.71 -42.28
C LYS A 393 -17.00 7.12 -42.47
N ASP A 394 -16.25 7.63 -41.48
CA ASP A 394 -15.64 8.97 -41.51
C ASP A 394 -14.24 8.96 -42.15
N ALA A 395 -13.73 7.82 -42.61
CA ALA A 395 -12.47 7.63 -43.32
C ALA A 395 -12.72 7.50 -44.84
#